data_432a4a0892a0434bd3fe680afba6324b
#
_entry.id   432a4a0892a0434bd3fe680afba6324b
#
_cell.length_a   1.000
_cell.length_b   1.000
_cell.length_c   1.000
_cell.angle_alpha   90.00
_cell.angle_beta   90.00
_cell.angle_gamma   90.00
#
_symmetry.space_group_name_H-M   'P 1'
#
loop_
_entity.id
_entity.type
_entity.pdbx_description
1 polymer ?
#
loop_
_entity_poly.entity_id
_entity_poly.type
_entity_poly.pdbx_seq_one_letter_code
_entity_poly.pdbx_strand_id
1 'polypeptide(L)'
;MAYGITSREKGDEVYYTIQWSPLTLAERWAINAKVPAIAGVYEIYWMDDHNHLRMLSVGNTHYGGLRSEIRRLTDSELALEPKTREILENEEIWFRYAASNSVFVMADVVWFFMKTYFPENPGVEHSGKFKKIFIKESAPDKLIWVP
;
A
#
# COMPACT_ATOMS: atom_id res chain seq x y z
N MET A 1 4.08 14.65 12.27
CA MET A 1 3.42 13.36 12.53
C MET A 1 3.97 12.31 11.59
N ALA A 2 4.40 11.20 12.12
CA ALA A 2 4.98 10.14 11.32
C ALA A 2 3.91 9.11 10.93
N TYR A 3 3.90 8.74 9.66
CA TYR A 3 3.03 7.67 9.14
C TYR A 3 3.85 6.39 9.09
N GLY A 4 3.45 5.40 9.86
CA GLY A 4 4.26 4.21 10.00
C GLY A 4 3.53 3.05 10.64
N ILE A 5 4.29 2.00 10.93
CA ILE A 5 3.77 0.75 11.46
C ILE A 5 4.42 0.47 12.79
N THR A 6 3.60 0.21 13.81
CA THR A 6 4.06 -0.29 15.10
C THR A 6 3.56 -1.71 15.31
N SER A 7 4.24 -2.47 16.16
CA SER A 7 3.87 -3.85 16.40
C SER A 7 3.88 -4.17 17.90
N ARG A 8 3.01 -5.12 18.26
CA ARG A 8 2.98 -5.70 19.59
C ARG A 8 2.88 -7.20 19.44
N GLU A 9 3.81 -7.91 20.05
CA GLU A 9 3.85 -9.37 20.01
C GLU A 9 3.23 -9.95 21.28
N LYS A 10 2.50 -11.06 21.12
CA LYS A 10 1.94 -11.81 22.22
C LYS A 10 2.01 -13.31 21.88
N GLY A 11 3.02 -14.00 22.39
CA GLY A 11 3.26 -15.40 22.05
C GLY A 11 3.54 -15.56 20.57
N ASP A 12 2.72 -16.35 19.89
CA ASP A 12 2.83 -16.58 18.44
C ASP A 12 1.91 -15.68 17.61
N GLU A 13 1.35 -14.64 18.24
CA GLU A 13 0.50 -13.65 17.60
C GLU A 13 1.20 -12.30 17.52
N VAL A 14 0.93 -11.56 16.46
CA VAL A 14 1.41 -10.19 16.31
C VAL A 14 0.24 -9.26 15.95
N TYR A 15 0.26 -8.08 16.57
CA TYR A 15 -0.72 -7.03 16.35
C TYR A 15 -0.01 -5.83 15.74
N TYR A 16 -0.22 -5.58 14.47
CA TYR A 16 0.32 -4.42 13.77
C TYR A 16 -0.69 -3.29 13.82
N THR A 17 -0.21 -2.09 14.09
CA THR A 17 -1.01 -0.87 13.96
C THR A 17 -0.37 -0.04 12.86
N ILE A 18 -1.14 0.24 11.82
CA ILE A 18 -0.69 1.04 10.69
C ILE A 18 -1.32 2.42 10.80
N GLN A 19 -0.46 3.44 10.80
CA GLN A 19 -0.90 4.82 10.69
C GLN A 19 -0.58 5.30 9.27
N TRP A 20 -1.62 5.34 8.46
CA TRP A 20 -1.50 5.71 7.05
C TRP A 20 -1.33 7.21 6.86
N SER A 21 -0.60 7.58 5.83
CA SER A 21 -0.57 8.96 5.34
C SER A 21 -1.95 9.34 4.79
N PRO A 22 -2.23 10.66 4.65
CA PRO A 22 -3.46 11.07 3.97
C PRO A 22 -3.53 10.53 2.55
N LEU A 23 -4.74 10.17 2.14
CA LEU A 23 -5.00 9.76 0.77
C LEU A 23 -4.67 10.94 -0.16
N THR A 24 -3.84 10.70 -1.16
CA THR A 24 -3.28 11.76 -2.00
C THR A 24 -3.47 11.40 -3.47
N LEU A 25 -3.88 12.38 -4.27
CA LEU A 25 -3.98 12.21 -5.71
C LEU A 25 -2.57 12.01 -6.29
N ALA A 26 -2.41 10.99 -7.14
CA ALA A 26 -1.10 10.58 -7.64
C ALA A 26 -0.64 11.47 -8.78
N GLU A 27 -0.29 12.70 -8.45
CA GLU A 27 0.36 13.64 -9.35
C GLU A 27 1.86 13.65 -9.05
N ARG A 28 2.68 13.78 -10.09
CA ARG A 28 4.14 13.70 -9.92
C ARG A 28 4.67 14.69 -8.89
N TRP A 29 4.16 15.94 -8.92
CA TRP A 29 4.60 16.96 -7.97
C TRP A 29 4.23 16.59 -6.53
N ALA A 30 3.05 16.01 -6.32
CA ALA A 30 2.59 15.60 -4.99
C ALA A 30 3.42 14.44 -4.45
N ILE A 31 3.72 13.47 -5.30
CA ILE A 31 4.57 12.33 -4.92
C ILE A 31 5.96 12.83 -4.53
N ASN A 32 6.54 13.70 -5.34
CA ASN A 32 7.88 14.24 -5.07
C ASN A 32 7.93 15.08 -3.79
N ALA A 33 6.87 15.82 -3.50
CA ALA A 33 6.83 16.74 -2.36
C ALA A 33 6.43 16.05 -1.05
N LYS A 34 5.58 15.04 -1.11
CA LYS A 34 4.92 14.48 0.08
C LYS A 34 5.40 13.09 0.46
N VAL A 35 5.95 12.31 -0.47
CA VAL A 35 6.37 10.95 -0.19
C VAL A 35 7.86 10.92 0.12
N PRO A 36 8.26 10.41 1.29
CA PRO A 36 9.68 10.31 1.61
C PRO A 36 10.36 9.18 0.83
N ALA A 37 11.66 9.33 0.61
CA ALA A 37 12.46 8.31 -0.07
C ALA A 37 12.98 7.28 0.93
N ILE A 38 12.08 6.62 1.64
CA ILE A 38 12.37 5.64 2.68
C ILE A 38 11.56 4.37 2.43
N ALA A 39 11.94 3.29 3.11
CA ALA A 39 11.25 2.01 3.03
C ALA A 39 9.84 2.10 3.65
N GLY A 40 8.92 1.30 3.14
CA GLY A 40 7.57 1.25 3.67
C GLY A 40 6.63 0.42 2.83
N VAL A 41 5.36 0.47 3.22
CA VAL A 41 4.25 -0.15 2.51
C VAL A 41 3.40 0.93 1.85
N TYR A 42 2.71 0.57 0.79
CA TYR A 42 1.87 1.50 0.03
C TYR A 42 0.61 0.81 -0.45
N GLU A 43 -0.41 1.61 -0.68
CA GLU A 43 -1.63 1.21 -1.36
C GLU A 43 -1.93 2.20 -2.46
N ILE A 44 -2.26 1.69 -3.65
CA ILE A 44 -2.59 2.51 -4.81
C ILE A 44 -4.01 2.15 -5.22
N TYR A 45 -4.82 3.18 -5.46
CA TYR A 45 -6.25 3.06 -5.76
C TYR A 45 -6.58 3.79 -7.05
N TRP A 46 -7.69 3.41 -7.66
CA TRP A 46 -8.29 4.18 -8.75
C TRP A 46 -9.75 4.47 -8.42
N MET A 47 -10.23 5.61 -8.88
CA MET A 47 -11.60 6.05 -8.65
C MET A 47 -12.49 5.54 -9.77
N ASP A 48 -13.55 4.79 -9.43
CA ASP A 48 -14.47 4.30 -10.44
C ASP A 48 -15.57 5.34 -10.78
N ASP A 49 -16.47 4.99 -11.68
CA ASP A 49 -17.52 5.88 -12.15
C ASP A 49 -18.54 6.26 -11.08
N HIS A 50 -18.57 5.52 -9.99
CA HIS A 50 -19.47 5.77 -8.84
C HIS A 50 -18.76 6.46 -7.69
N ASN A 51 -17.57 7.02 -7.93
CA ASN A 51 -16.73 7.68 -6.93
C ASN A 51 -16.32 6.76 -5.78
N HIS A 52 -16.15 5.47 -6.08
CA HIS A 52 -15.61 4.51 -5.13
C HIS A 52 -14.14 4.23 -5.45
N LEU A 53 -13.31 4.17 -4.42
CA LEU A 53 -11.92 3.80 -4.57
C LEU A 53 -11.77 2.29 -4.64
N ARG A 54 -11.10 1.82 -5.67
CA ARG A 54 -10.76 0.42 -5.87
C ARG A 54 -9.27 0.21 -5.72
N MET A 55 -8.89 -0.88 -5.06
CA MET A 55 -7.48 -1.21 -4.89
C MET A 55 -6.89 -1.59 -6.24
N LEU A 56 -5.84 -0.88 -6.64
CA LEU A 56 -5.07 -1.20 -7.83
C LEU A 56 -3.85 -2.02 -7.48
N SER A 57 -3.15 -1.63 -6.40
CA SER A 57 -1.92 -2.29 -6.00
C SER A 57 -1.66 -2.07 -4.51
N VAL A 58 -1.12 -3.09 -3.85
CA VAL A 58 -0.58 -3.00 -2.50
C VAL A 58 0.78 -3.69 -2.50
N GLY A 59 1.73 -3.11 -1.81
CA GLY A 59 3.06 -3.68 -1.78
C GLY A 59 3.98 -2.94 -0.82
N ASN A 60 5.25 -3.25 -0.93
CA ASN A 60 6.28 -2.65 -0.11
C ASN A 60 7.53 -2.40 -0.92
N THR A 61 8.37 -1.53 -0.40
CA THR A 61 9.71 -1.32 -0.93
C THR A 61 10.69 -1.17 0.22
N HIS A 62 11.82 -1.83 0.12
CA HIS A 62 12.91 -1.70 1.08
C HIS A 62 14.06 -0.88 0.51
N TYR A 63 14.50 -1.23 -0.70
CA TYR A 63 15.53 -0.50 -1.42
C TYR A 63 14.87 0.40 -2.47
N GLY A 64 15.40 1.56 -2.71
CA GLY A 64 14.87 2.52 -3.67
C GLY A 64 13.81 3.46 -3.09
N GLY A 65 13.11 3.06 -2.04
CA GLY A 65 12.19 3.90 -1.29
C GLY A 65 10.79 4.06 -1.88
N LEU A 66 9.90 4.56 -1.03
CA LEU A 66 8.48 4.75 -1.35
C LEU A 66 8.26 5.73 -2.51
N ARG A 67 9.00 6.85 -2.51
CA ARG A 67 8.82 7.88 -3.55
C ARG A 67 9.04 7.32 -4.95
N SER A 68 10.16 6.64 -5.16
CA SER A 68 10.52 6.02 -6.43
C SER A 68 9.50 4.96 -6.85
N GLU A 69 9.10 4.11 -5.91
CA GLU A 69 8.20 3.00 -6.19
C GLU A 69 6.80 3.49 -6.56
N ILE A 70 6.26 4.46 -5.81
CA ILE A 70 4.93 5.01 -6.10
C ILE A 70 4.96 5.74 -7.45
N ARG A 71 6.02 6.48 -7.75
CA ARG A 71 6.18 7.13 -9.05
C ARG A 71 6.15 6.11 -10.19
N ARG A 72 6.89 5.03 -10.04
CA ARG A 72 6.97 3.97 -11.06
C ARG A 72 5.62 3.30 -11.28
N LEU A 73 4.92 2.96 -10.20
CA LEU A 73 3.66 2.22 -10.27
C LEU A 73 2.49 3.07 -10.76
N THR A 74 2.59 4.38 -10.67
CA THR A 74 1.54 5.30 -11.14
C THR A 74 1.82 5.91 -12.50
N ASP A 75 2.93 5.54 -13.13
CA ASP A 75 3.30 6.01 -14.46
C ASP A 75 2.79 5.03 -15.51
N SER A 76 1.84 5.47 -16.33
CA SER A 76 1.23 4.64 -17.36
C SER A 76 2.24 4.14 -18.39
N GLU A 77 3.27 4.92 -18.68
CA GLU A 77 4.32 4.55 -19.63
C GLU A 77 5.15 3.36 -19.16
N LEU A 78 5.23 3.14 -17.85
CA LEU A 78 6.00 2.05 -17.28
C LEU A 78 5.16 0.81 -16.97
N ALA A 79 3.85 0.89 -17.12
CA ALA A 79 2.97 -0.22 -16.85
C ALA A 79 3.14 -1.33 -17.90
N LEU A 80 3.42 -2.55 -17.42
CA LEU A 80 3.63 -3.71 -18.29
C LEU A 80 2.33 -4.35 -18.72
N GLU A 81 1.32 -4.32 -17.88
CA GLU A 81 0.03 -4.92 -18.15
C GLU A 81 -0.90 -3.92 -18.84
N PRO A 82 -1.50 -4.26 -20.00
CA PRO A 82 -2.36 -3.32 -20.75
C PRO A 82 -3.54 -2.79 -19.95
N LYS A 83 -4.17 -3.63 -19.14
CA LYS A 83 -5.32 -3.22 -18.31
C LYS A 83 -4.93 -2.18 -17.27
N THR A 84 -3.79 -2.38 -16.61
CA THR A 84 -3.26 -1.42 -15.65
C THR A 84 -2.93 -0.10 -16.33
N ARG A 85 -2.30 -0.15 -17.50
CA ARG A 85 -1.98 1.05 -18.27
C ARG A 85 -3.23 1.85 -18.61
N GLU A 86 -4.29 1.18 -19.03
CA GLU A 86 -5.56 1.83 -19.36
C GLU A 86 -6.15 2.55 -18.14
N ILE A 87 -6.14 1.91 -16.99
CA ILE A 87 -6.61 2.51 -15.73
C ILE A 87 -5.77 3.74 -15.39
N LEU A 88 -4.45 3.64 -15.47
CA LEU A 88 -3.55 4.75 -15.13
C LEU A 88 -3.71 5.94 -16.07
N GLU A 89 -4.08 5.70 -17.34
CA GLU A 89 -4.27 6.76 -18.33
C GLU A 89 -5.62 7.46 -18.21
N ASN A 90 -6.65 6.75 -17.78
CA ASN A 90 -8.03 7.24 -17.90
C ASN A 90 -8.70 7.56 -16.56
N GLU A 91 -8.21 7.04 -15.44
CA GLU A 91 -8.88 7.18 -14.16
C GLU A 91 -8.06 8.02 -13.19
N GLU A 92 -8.70 8.58 -12.18
CA GLU A 92 -8.00 9.23 -11.07
C GLU A 92 -7.29 8.18 -10.23
N ILE A 93 -6.03 8.39 -9.96
CA ILE A 93 -5.20 7.48 -9.18
C ILE A 93 -4.86 8.15 -7.84
N TRP A 94 -5.05 7.39 -6.77
CA TRP A 94 -4.80 7.85 -5.42
C TRP A 94 -3.84 6.89 -4.73
N PHE A 95 -3.15 7.38 -3.72
CA PHE A 95 -2.24 6.53 -2.95
C PHE A 95 -2.18 6.95 -1.50
N ARG A 96 -1.69 6.04 -0.67
CA ARG A 96 -1.27 6.32 0.70
C ARG A 96 -0.09 5.40 1.04
N TYR A 97 0.63 5.75 2.09
CA TYR A 97 1.80 4.98 2.51
C TYR A 97 1.94 4.97 4.03
N ALA A 98 2.74 4.03 4.52
CA ALA A 98 3.19 3.96 5.91
C ALA A 98 4.63 3.49 5.91
N ALA A 99 5.50 4.21 6.61
CA ALA A 99 6.93 3.88 6.66
C ALA A 99 7.19 2.65 7.52
N SER A 100 8.15 1.85 7.13
CA SER A 100 8.69 0.77 7.94
C SER A 100 10.08 0.42 7.43
N ASN A 101 11.00 0.16 8.34
CA ASN A 101 12.35 -0.29 7.98
C ASN A 101 12.56 -1.78 8.24
N SER A 102 11.51 -2.51 8.57
CA SER A 102 11.57 -3.94 8.87
C SER A 102 11.02 -4.76 7.71
N VAL A 103 11.87 -5.57 7.11
CA VAL A 103 11.47 -6.50 6.05
C VAL A 103 10.39 -7.47 6.52
N PHE A 104 10.50 -7.94 7.78
CA PHE A 104 9.53 -8.88 8.36
C PHE A 104 8.17 -8.25 8.58
N VAL A 105 8.14 -7.03 9.11
CA VAL A 105 6.89 -6.29 9.32
C VAL A 105 6.20 -6.05 7.98
N MET A 106 6.96 -5.59 6.99
CA MET A 106 6.40 -5.31 5.66
C MET A 106 5.87 -6.58 5.00
N ALA A 107 6.59 -7.69 5.12
CA ALA A 107 6.16 -8.98 4.56
C ALA A 107 4.81 -9.41 5.16
N ASP A 108 4.67 -9.32 6.48
CA ASP A 108 3.43 -9.70 7.16
C ASP A 108 2.26 -8.80 6.77
N VAL A 109 2.48 -7.50 6.70
CA VAL A 109 1.46 -6.52 6.36
C VAL A 109 0.99 -6.69 4.91
N VAL A 110 1.92 -6.82 3.98
CA VAL A 110 1.58 -7.01 2.56
C VAL A 110 0.87 -8.34 2.35
N TRP A 111 1.33 -9.40 3.01
CA TRP A 111 0.66 -10.71 2.95
C TRP A 111 -0.80 -10.60 3.39
N PHE A 112 -1.04 -9.92 4.51
CA PHE A 112 -2.40 -9.74 5.03
C PHE A 112 -3.30 -9.03 4.01
N PHE A 113 -2.81 -7.94 3.43
CA PHE A 113 -3.59 -7.17 2.45
C PHE A 113 -3.77 -7.93 1.13
N MET A 114 -2.75 -8.61 0.66
CA MET A 114 -2.87 -9.42 -0.56
C MET A 114 -3.90 -10.53 -0.40
N LYS A 115 -3.91 -11.18 0.75
CA LYS A 115 -4.89 -12.22 1.06
C LYS A 115 -6.30 -11.64 1.14
N THR A 116 -6.45 -10.43 1.66
CA THR A 116 -7.73 -9.77 1.84
C THR A 116 -8.30 -9.23 0.53
N TYR A 117 -7.47 -8.52 -0.24
CA TYR A 117 -7.92 -7.81 -1.43
C TYR A 117 -7.70 -8.57 -2.74
N PHE A 118 -6.74 -9.47 -2.77
CA PHE A 118 -6.40 -10.25 -3.95
C PHE A 118 -6.26 -11.74 -3.59
N PRO A 119 -7.34 -12.37 -3.10
CA PRO A 119 -7.26 -13.73 -2.58
C PRO A 119 -6.88 -14.78 -3.64
N GLU A 120 -7.02 -14.45 -4.91
CA GLU A 120 -6.68 -15.33 -6.03
C GLU A 120 -5.21 -15.21 -6.47
N ASN A 121 -4.44 -14.35 -5.81
CA ASN A 121 -3.04 -14.14 -6.14
C ASN A 121 -2.17 -14.57 -4.95
N PRO A 122 -1.79 -15.85 -4.84
CA PRO A 122 -1.08 -16.36 -3.67
C PRO A 122 0.44 -16.11 -3.69
N GLY A 123 0.93 -15.20 -4.52
CA GLY A 123 2.35 -15.02 -4.76
C GLY A 123 3.16 -14.35 -3.64
N VAL A 124 2.54 -14.00 -2.51
CA VAL A 124 3.23 -13.30 -1.42
C VAL A 124 3.21 -14.14 -0.15
N GLU A 125 4.36 -14.25 0.51
CA GLU A 125 4.51 -14.99 1.75
C GLU A 125 4.71 -14.04 2.93
N HIS A 126 4.18 -14.40 4.11
CA HIS A 126 4.48 -13.67 5.34
C HIS A 126 5.85 -14.06 5.89
N SER A 127 6.27 -13.38 6.96
CA SER A 127 7.62 -13.57 7.53
C SER A 127 7.88 -14.96 8.11
N GLY A 128 6.83 -15.70 8.44
CA GLY A 128 6.95 -17.00 9.12
C GLY A 128 7.19 -16.90 10.62
N LYS A 129 7.26 -15.70 11.18
CA LYS A 129 7.53 -15.50 12.60
C LYS A 129 6.34 -15.74 13.50
N PHE A 130 5.14 -15.55 12.98
CA PHE A 130 3.91 -15.57 13.77
C PHE A 130 2.88 -16.50 13.14
N LYS A 131 2.07 -17.15 13.98
CA LYS A 131 0.97 -17.98 13.51
C LYS A 131 -0.27 -17.16 13.19
N LYS A 132 -0.47 -16.04 13.88
CA LYS A 132 -1.61 -15.16 13.67
C LYS A 132 -1.14 -13.72 13.52
N ILE A 133 -1.67 -13.05 12.51
CA ILE A 133 -1.36 -11.67 12.19
C ILE A 133 -2.66 -10.87 12.23
N PHE A 134 -2.68 -9.84 13.07
CA PHE A 134 -3.81 -8.93 13.20
C PHE A 134 -3.36 -7.52 12.80
N ILE A 135 -4.20 -6.81 12.08
CA ILE A 135 -3.89 -5.45 11.64
C ILE A 135 -5.01 -4.51 12.05
N LYS A 136 -4.61 -3.41 12.68
CA LYS A 136 -5.45 -2.27 12.97
C LYS A 136 -4.96 -1.10 12.14
N GLU A 137 -5.86 -0.42 11.46
CA GLU A 137 -5.52 0.71 10.61
C GLU A 137 -6.08 2.00 11.19
N SER A 138 -5.28 3.06 11.05
CA SER A 138 -5.69 4.42 11.35
C SER A 138 -5.35 5.28 10.15
N ALA A 139 -6.31 6.05 9.66
CA ALA A 139 -6.12 6.94 8.53
C ALA A 139 -6.88 8.23 8.75
N PRO A 140 -6.36 9.38 8.30
CA PRO A 140 -7.08 10.65 8.43
C PRO A 140 -8.31 10.74 7.53
N ASP A 141 -8.40 9.89 6.51
CA ASP A 141 -9.45 9.91 5.49
C ASP A 141 -10.42 8.76 5.64
N LYS A 142 -11.65 8.95 5.15
CA LYS A 142 -12.60 7.87 4.95
C LYS A 142 -12.37 7.26 3.57
N LEU A 143 -12.29 5.92 3.53
CA LEU A 143 -12.20 5.18 2.28
C LEU A 143 -13.53 4.53 1.97
N ILE A 144 -13.95 4.61 0.71
CA ILE A 144 -15.15 3.95 0.20
C ILE A 144 -14.70 2.82 -0.71
N TRP A 145 -15.04 1.59 -0.35
CA TRP A 145 -14.63 0.40 -1.08
C TRP A 145 -15.72 -0.12 -2.01
N VAL A 146 -15.28 -0.58 -3.17
CA VAL A 146 -16.08 -1.45 -4.04
C VAL A 146 -15.32 -2.76 -4.14
N PRO A 147 -15.84 -3.82 -3.56
CA PRO A 147 -15.20 -5.14 -3.58
C PRO A 147 -15.00 -5.67 -4.99
#